data_fa113e47c93b6b1386e8e60850c9968e
#
_entry.id   fa113e47c93b6b1386e8e60850c9968e
#
_cell.length_a   1.000
_cell.length_b   1.000
_cell.length_c   1.000
_cell.angle_alpha   90.00
_cell.angle_beta   90.00
_cell.angle_gamma   90.00
#
_symmetry.space_group_name_H-M   'P 1'
#
loop_
_entity.id
_entity.type
_entity.pdbx_description
1 polymer ?
#
loop_
_entity_poly.entity_id
_entity_poly.type
_entity_poly.pdbx_seq_one_letter_code
_entity_poly.pdbx_strand_id
1 'polypeptide(L)'
;ISKSEVAVFEYVKSLVGECNVIQNDRTILESGREVDIYVPCQRIAIEYNGLVWHSEKFNSGRMSLLEKTLECEKNGIHLIHIFEDEWIGHEDLVKDKLSHMLHMDSGKIKIGARKCTVCEIGCDMARLFLEQYHIQGWTSSSVYCGAFYDDNLIGVMSFLREYDGNWNLTRFSSNIAYSIPGLASKLFSYFIKKYNPIEIKTFLDRRWSWSDINAYDRIGFKLDKTLPPSYC
;
A
#
# COMPACT_ATOMS: atom_id res chain seq x y z
N ILE A 1 23.86 -2.73 -9.64
CA ILE A 1 22.44 -2.59 -10.07
C ILE A 1 21.92 -3.98 -10.37
N SER A 2 20.87 -4.40 -9.67
CA SER A 2 20.23 -5.71 -9.88
C SER A 2 19.31 -5.68 -11.11
N LYS A 3 19.00 -6.88 -11.66
CA LYS A 3 18.04 -6.96 -12.79
C LYS A 3 16.66 -6.42 -12.40
N SER A 4 16.24 -6.69 -11.18
CA SER A 4 14.93 -6.24 -10.68
C SER A 4 14.90 -4.73 -10.44
N GLU A 5 15.98 -4.13 -9.94
CA GLU A 5 16.10 -2.68 -9.80
C GLU A 5 16.00 -1.98 -11.17
N VAL A 6 16.66 -2.52 -12.19
CA VAL A 6 16.52 -2.04 -13.58
C VAL A 6 15.08 -2.17 -14.06
N ALA A 7 14.39 -3.28 -13.76
CA ALA A 7 13.01 -3.48 -14.15
C ALA A 7 12.06 -2.46 -13.47
N VAL A 8 12.27 -2.13 -12.20
CA VAL A 8 11.53 -1.08 -11.50
C VAL A 8 11.77 0.28 -12.15
N PHE A 9 13.04 0.61 -12.44
CA PHE A 9 13.39 1.87 -13.11
C PHE A 9 12.72 1.99 -14.48
N GLU A 10 12.83 0.98 -15.33
CA GLU A 10 12.22 0.99 -16.67
C GLU A 10 10.68 1.09 -16.59
N TYR A 11 10.07 0.47 -15.61
CA TYR A 11 8.64 0.60 -15.37
C TYR A 11 8.27 2.05 -15.01
N VAL A 12 8.94 2.65 -14.03
CA VAL A 12 8.70 4.06 -13.62
C VAL A 12 8.93 5.00 -14.81
N LYS A 13 10.04 4.81 -15.54
CA LYS A 13 10.36 5.58 -16.74
C LYS A 13 9.26 5.48 -17.80
N SER A 14 8.67 4.29 -17.99
CA SER A 14 7.56 4.10 -18.92
C SER A 14 6.29 4.86 -18.53
N LEU A 15 6.08 5.08 -17.24
CA LEU A 15 4.93 5.84 -16.72
C LEU A 15 5.11 7.35 -16.88
N VAL A 16 6.27 7.88 -16.46
CA VAL A 16 6.48 9.34 -16.35
C VAL A 16 7.25 9.95 -17.51
N GLY A 17 7.88 9.14 -18.34
CA GLY A 17 8.77 9.56 -19.44
C GLY A 17 10.21 9.75 -18.98
N GLU A 18 11.15 9.55 -19.91
CA GLU A 18 12.59 9.54 -19.65
C GLU A 18 13.13 10.85 -19.05
N CYS A 19 12.60 11.99 -19.48
CA CYS A 19 13.05 13.30 -19.00
C CYS A 19 12.55 13.64 -17.59
N ASN A 20 11.65 12.83 -17.01
CA ASN A 20 10.99 13.09 -15.73
C ASN A 20 11.46 12.16 -14.61
N VAL A 21 12.44 11.32 -14.86
CA VAL A 21 12.99 10.36 -13.88
C VAL A 21 14.51 10.48 -13.84
N ILE A 22 15.07 10.46 -12.63
CA ILE A 22 16.52 10.51 -12.38
C ILE A 22 16.91 9.21 -11.69
N GLN A 23 17.96 8.56 -12.18
CA GLN A 23 18.51 7.35 -11.59
C GLN A 23 19.75 7.66 -10.77
N ASN A 24 19.92 7.00 -9.62
CA ASN A 24 21.08 7.10 -8.73
C ASN A 24 21.40 8.55 -8.32
N ASP A 25 20.37 9.28 -7.90
CA ASP A 25 20.51 10.67 -7.48
C ASP A 25 21.16 10.78 -6.08
N ARG A 26 22.23 11.58 -6.00
CA ARG A 26 22.95 11.86 -4.74
C ARG A 26 22.82 13.32 -4.31
N THR A 27 22.02 14.09 -5.01
CA THR A 27 21.93 15.54 -4.81
C THR A 27 20.73 15.96 -3.97
N ILE A 28 19.70 15.12 -3.89
CA ILE A 28 18.45 15.45 -3.21
C ILE A 28 18.52 15.32 -1.69
N LEU A 29 19.51 14.57 -1.17
CA LEU A 29 19.72 14.38 0.25
C LEU A 29 20.97 15.13 0.74
N GLU A 30 20.85 15.86 1.85
CA GLU A 30 21.97 16.59 2.45
C GLU A 30 23.13 15.67 2.86
N SER A 31 22.81 14.41 3.23
CA SER A 31 23.79 13.38 3.57
C SER A 31 24.63 12.90 2.37
N GLY A 32 24.25 13.22 1.13
CA GLY A 32 24.84 12.68 -0.09
C GLY A 32 24.56 11.19 -0.33
N ARG A 33 23.62 10.60 0.42
CA ARG A 33 23.15 9.23 0.17
C ARG A 33 22.48 9.17 -1.20
N GLU A 34 22.73 8.08 -1.93
CA GLU A 34 22.11 7.82 -3.22
C GLU A 34 20.66 7.40 -3.03
N VAL A 35 19.80 7.84 -3.95
CA VAL A 35 18.43 7.32 -4.12
C VAL A 35 18.36 6.65 -5.49
N ASP A 36 17.88 5.41 -5.55
CA ASP A 36 17.92 4.61 -6.77
C ASP A 36 17.12 5.25 -7.91
N ILE A 37 15.92 5.77 -7.59
CA ILE A 37 15.03 6.39 -8.57
C ILE A 37 14.39 7.62 -7.95
N TYR A 38 14.42 8.77 -8.64
CA TYR A 38 13.75 9.98 -8.22
C TYR A 38 12.87 10.56 -9.32
N VAL A 39 11.62 10.90 -8.98
CA VAL A 39 10.64 11.54 -9.87
C VAL A 39 10.33 12.94 -9.32
N PRO A 40 11.02 13.99 -9.83
CA PRO A 40 10.98 15.34 -9.27
C PRO A 40 9.58 15.97 -9.25
N CYS A 41 8.82 15.81 -10.34
CA CYS A 41 7.50 16.42 -10.50
C CYS A 41 6.49 15.97 -9.43
N GLN A 42 6.56 14.72 -9.02
CA GLN A 42 5.72 14.12 -7.97
C GLN A 42 6.38 14.18 -6.59
N ARG A 43 7.67 14.54 -6.51
CA ARG A 43 8.49 14.49 -5.29
C ARG A 43 8.48 13.09 -4.65
N ILE A 44 8.57 12.08 -5.48
CA ILE A 44 8.61 10.67 -5.08
C ILE A 44 9.99 10.12 -5.38
N ALA A 45 10.59 9.49 -4.37
CA ALA A 45 11.79 8.71 -4.47
C ALA A 45 11.46 7.22 -4.26
N ILE A 46 12.17 6.35 -4.93
CA ILE A 46 11.97 4.89 -4.84
C ILE A 46 13.32 4.25 -4.59
N GLU A 47 13.35 3.33 -3.64
CA GLU A 47 14.50 2.52 -3.26
C GLU A 47 14.17 1.05 -3.44
N TYR A 48 15.04 0.33 -4.14
CA TYR A 48 14.91 -1.11 -4.31
C TYR A 48 15.79 -1.85 -3.31
N ASN A 49 15.17 -2.64 -2.44
CA ASN A 49 15.87 -3.35 -1.36
C ASN A 49 15.94 -4.85 -1.66
N GLY A 50 17.13 -5.34 -2.01
CA GLY A 50 17.38 -6.77 -2.25
C GLY A 50 17.38 -7.60 -0.97
N LEU A 51 17.12 -8.92 -1.10
CA LEU A 51 17.03 -9.88 0.01
C LEU A 51 18.31 -10.05 0.84
N VAL A 52 19.47 -9.66 0.32
CA VAL A 52 20.76 -9.76 1.03
C VAL A 52 20.78 -8.97 2.36
N TRP A 53 19.86 -8.03 2.52
CA TRP A 53 19.71 -7.22 3.71
C TRP A 53 18.95 -7.93 4.85
N HIS A 54 18.45 -9.15 4.63
CA HIS A 54 17.73 -9.96 5.64
C HIS A 54 18.64 -10.81 6.54
N SER A 55 19.96 -10.80 6.37
CA SER A 55 20.88 -11.51 7.25
C SER A 55 21.38 -10.63 8.41
N GLU A 56 21.86 -11.24 9.48
CA GLU A 56 22.22 -10.78 10.84
C GLU A 56 22.82 -9.37 11.10
N LYS A 57 23.14 -8.57 10.09
CA LYS A 57 23.53 -7.15 10.23
C LYS A 57 22.34 -6.19 10.44
N PHE A 58 21.24 -6.71 10.81
CA PHE A 58 19.85 -6.22 10.69
C PHE A 58 19.49 -4.94 11.45
N ASN A 59 20.02 -4.70 12.65
CA ASN A 59 19.63 -3.51 13.41
C ASN A 59 20.21 -2.22 12.82
N SER A 60 21.40 -2.27 12.23
CA SER A 60 22.01 -1.11 11.55
C SER A 60 21.33 -0.79 10.22
N GLY A 61 20.86 -1.80 9.48
CA GLY A 61 20.19 -1.62 8.20
C GLY A 61 18.81 -0.95 8.35
N ARG A 62 18.00 -1.39 9.31
CA ARG A 62 16.67 -0.80 9.59
C ARG A 62 16.73 0.67 9.97
N MET A 63 17.66 1.02 10.86
CA MET A 63 17.85 2.41 11.26
C MET A 63 18.32 3.25 10.07
N SER A 64 19.17 2.71 9.21
CA SER A 64 19.62 3.39 7.99
C SER A 64 18.48 3.66 7.00
N LEU A 65 17.56 2.70 6.79
CA LEU A 65 16.37 2.89 5.93
C LEU A 65 15.43 3.94 6.52
N LEU A 66 15.18 3.87 7.85
CA LEU A 66 14.35 4.85 8.52
C LEU A 66 14.96 6.26 8.46
N GLU A 67 16.26 6.39 8.74
CA GLU A 67 16.98 7.67 8.66
C GLU A 67 16.88 8.27 7.26
N LYS A 68 17.06 7.45 6.21
CA LYS A 68 16.92 7.90 4.82
C LYS A 68 15.50 8.35 4.51
N THR A 69 14.50 7.62 5.01
CA THR A 69 13.08 7.99 4.88
C THR A 69 12.81 9.33 5.55
N LEU A 70 13.26 9.52 6.79
CA LEU A 70 13.06 10.77 7.54
C LEU A 70 13.77 11.97 6.88
N GLU A 71 14.96 11.75 6.30
CA GLU A 71 15.67 12.77 5.55
C GLU A 71 14.91 13.18 4.27
N CYS A 72 14.38 12.21 3.53
CA CYS A 72 13.50 12.48 2.39
C CYS A 72 12.26 13.27 2.81
N GLU A 73 11.56 12.83 3.86
CA GLU A 73 10.37 13.51 4.38
C GLU A 73 10.65 14.95 4.81
N LYS A 74 11.79 15.21 5.48
CA LYS A 74 12.25 16.57 5.84
C LYS A 74 12.37 17.48 4.61
N ASN A 75 12.78 16.90 3.48
CA ASN A 75 12.89 17.60 2.20
C ASN A 75 11.57 17.62 1.41
N GLY A 76 10.48 17.12 1.98
CA GLY A 76 9.16 17.00 1.35
C GLY A 76 9.15 16.00 0.20
N ILE A 77 9.97 14.95 0.27
CA ILE A 77 10.06 13.87 -0.71
C ILE A 77 9.51 12.60 -0.07
N HIS A 78 8.60 11.93 -0.76
CA HIS A 78 8.09 10.62 -0.33
C HIS A 78 9.02 9.51 -0.79
N LEU A 79 9.66 8.79 0.14
CA LEU A 79 10.49 7.64 -0.17
C LEU A 79 9.68 6.34 -0.06
N ILE A 80 9.60 5.63 -1.18
CA ILE A 80 8.94 4.33 -1.28
C ILE A 80 10.02 3.24 -1.31
N HIS A 81 10.03 2.36 -0.31
CA HIS A 81 10.87 1.17 -0.31
C HIS A 81 10.12 0.02 -0.99
N ILE A 82 10.70 -0.53 -2.06
CA ILE A 82 10.25 -1.76 -2.71
C ILE A 82 11.17 -2.88 -2.26
N PHE A 83 10.63 -3.93 -1.66
CA PHE A 83 11.40 -5.11 -1.28
C PHE A 83 11.38 -6.15 -2.40
N GLU A 84 12.49 -6.88 -2.54
CA GLU A 84 12.67 -7.86 -3.62
C GLU A 84 11.63 -8.97 -3.62
N ASP A 85 11.22 -9.44 -2.44
CA ASP A 85 10.17 -10.44 -2.28
C ASP A 85 8.80 -9.93 -2.73
N GLU A 86 8.46 -8.66 -2.43
CA GLU A 86 7.24 -8.01 -2.93
C GLU A 86 7.26 -7.88 -4.46
N TRP A 87 8.41 -7.48 -5.02
CA TRP A 87 8.55 -7.35 -6.47
C TRP A 87 8.44 -8.70 -7.19
N ILE A 88 9.13 -9.74 -6.67
CA ILE A 88 9.10 -11.08 -7.29
C ILE A 88 7.75 -11.75 -7.10
N GLY A 89 7.15 -11.63 -5.91
CA GLY A 89 5.90 -12.31 -5.55
C GLY A 89 4.64 -11.59 -6.05
N HIS A 90 4.67 -10.25 -6.17
CA HIS A 90 3.51 -9.41 -6.41
C HIS A 90 3.80 -8.24 -7.36
N GLU A 91 4.54 -8.49 -8.43
CA GLU A 91 4.99 -7.46 -9.38
C GLU A 91 3.83 -6.56 -9.87
N ASP A 92 2.71 -7.18 -10.26
CA ASP A 92 1.53 -6.44 -10.76
C ASP A 92 0.90 -5.52 -9.69
N LEU A 93 0.90 -5.95 -8.42
CA LEU A 93 0.40 -5.12 -7.32
C LEU A 93 1.35 -3.97 -7.01
N VAL A 94 2.66 -4.20 -7.03
CA VAL A 94 3.65 -3.13 -6.85
C VAL A 94 3.55 -2.12 -7.99
N LYS A 95 3.44 -2.58 -9.23
CA LYS A 95 3.23 -1.72 -10.40
C LYS A 95 1.96 -0.90 -10.29
N ASP A 96 0.84 -1.51 -9.88
CA ASP A 96 -0.43 -0.81 -9.67
C ASP A 96 -0.32 0.28 -8.61
N LYS A 97 0.33 -0.03 -7.47
CA LYS A 97 0.58 0.96 -6.41
C LYS A 97 1.48 2.10 -6.89
N LEU A 98 2.55 1.81 -7.60
CA LEU A 98 3.45 2.84 -8.15
C LEU A 98 2.72 3.74 -9.15
N SER A 99 1.93 3.17 -10.07
CA SER A 99 1.16 3.97 -11.03
C SER A 99 0.17 4.89 -10.32
N HIS A 100 -0.47 4.40 -9.24
CA HIS A 100 -1.37 5.19 -8.42
C HIS A 100 -0.64 6.33 -7.68
N MET A 101 0.50 6.04 -7.04
CA MET A 101 1.30 7.04 -6.33
C MET A 101 1.86 8.12 -7.26
N LEU A 102 2.22 7.74 -8.48
CA LEU A 102 2.71 8.65 -9.52
C LEU A 102 1.57 9.38 -10.26
N HIS A 103 0.30 9.15 -9.90
CA HIS A 103 -0.88 9.71 -10.56
C HIS A 103 -0.97 9.35 -12.06
N MET A 104 -0.46 8.18 -12.41
CA MET A 104 -0.44 7.64 -13.79
C MET A 104 -1.43 6.48 -14.00
N ASP A 105 -2.47 6.41 -13.16
CA ASP A 105 -3.53 5.39 -13.29
C ASP A 105 -4.22 5.50 -14.65
N SER A 106 -4.00 4.52 -15.51
CA SER A 106 -4.65 4.42 -16.81
C SER A 106 -5.22 3.01 -17.05
N GLY A 107 -6.22 2.92 -17.90
CA GLY A 107 -6.77 1.63 -18.34
C GLY A 107 -7.69 0.93 -17.35
N LYS A 108 -7.89 1.42 -16.12
CA LYS A 108 -8.80 0.82 -15.14
C LYS A 108 -10.27 1.05 -15.50
N ILE A 109 -11.10 0.03 -15.27
CA ILE A 109 -12.55 0.15 -15.41
C ILE A 109 -13.08 1.00 -14.24
N LYS A 110 -13.64 2.17 -14.54
CA LYS A 110 -14.17 3.09 -13.53
C LYS A 110 -15.60 2.71 -13.13
N ILE A 111 -15.81 2.37 -11.86
CA ILE A 111 -17.11 2.01 -11.29
C ILE A 111 -17.36 2.83 -10.03
N GLY A 112 -18.53 3.45 -9.94
CA GLY A 112 -18.93 4.08 -8.66
C GLY A 112 -19.29 3.01 -7.63
N ALA A 113 -18.81 3.13 -6.38
CA ALA A 113 -19.13 2.19 -5.31
C ALA A 113 -20.65 1.99 -5.08
N ARG A 114 -21.49 2.95 -5.49
CA ARG A 114 -22.96 2.82 -5.40
C ARG A 114 -23.51 1.64 -6.22
N LYS A 115 -22.84 1.28 -7.31
CA LYS A 115 -23.23 0.15 -8.16
C LYS A 115 -22.85 -1.22 -7.58
N CYS A 116 -21.99 -1.24 -6.55
CA CYS A 116 -21.56 -2.48 -5.92
C CYS A 116 -22.58 -2.93 -4.86
N THR A 117 -22.80 -4.21 -4.73
CA THR A 117 -23.46 -4.83 -3.56
C THR A 117 -22.41 -5.22 -2.54
N VAL A 118 -22.77 -5.15 -1.25
CA VAL A 118 -21.86 -5.53 -0.16
C VAL A 118 -22.54 -6.55 0.74
N CYS A 119 -21.83 -7.63 1.02
CA CYS A 119 -22.26 -8.67 1.96
C CYS A 119 -21.05 -9.27 2.68
N GLU A 120 -21.31 -10.06 3.73
CA GLU A 120 -20.28 -10.92 4.30
C GLU A 120 -19.98 -12.08 3.37
N ILE A 121 -18.72 -12.47 3.33
CA ILE A 121 -18.23 -13.60 2.53
C ILE A 121 -17.48 -14.60 3.43
N GLY A 122 -17.40 -15.84 2.95
CA GLY A 122 -16.64 -16.88 3.64
C GLY A 122 -15.13 -16.64 3.60
N CYS A 123 -14.43 -17.23 4.57
CA CYS A 123 -12.98 -17.14 4.72
C CYS A 123 -12.23 -17.56 3.46
N ASP A 124 -12.65 -18.66 2.80
CA ASP A 124 -11.96 -19.19 1.62
C ASP A 124 -12.02 -18.22 0.44
N MET A 125 -13.18 -17.61 0.20
CA MET A 125 -13.36 -16.61 -0.85
C MET A 125 -12.52 -15.36 -0.55
N ALA A 126 -12.52 -14.89 0.70
CA ALA A 126 -11.72 -13.76 1.13
C ALA A 126 -10.23 -14.04 1.02
N ARG A 127 -9.80 -15.26 1.38
CA ARG A 127 -8.39 -15.69 1.28
C ARG A 127 -7.92 -15.66 -0.17
N LEU A 128 -8.62 -16.29 -1.08
CA LEU A 128 -8.27 -16.30 -2.51
C LEU A 128 -8.13 -14.88 -3.06
N PHE A 129 -9.05 -13.99 -2.69
CA PHE A 129 -9.03 -12.60 -3.15
C PHE A 129 -7.85 -11.84 -2.56
N LEU A 130 -7.61 -11.94 -1.24
CA LEU A 130 -6.55 -11.19 -0.57
C LEU A 130 -5.14 -11.70 -0.94
N GLU A 131 -4.96 -13.00 -1.15
CA GLU A 131 -3.70 -13.54 -1.69
C GLU A 131 -3.39 -12.98 -3.09
N GLN A 132 -4.40 -12.76 -3.90
CA GLN A 132 -4.23 -12.22 -5.25
C GLN A 132 -4.06 -10.70 -5.29
N TYR A 133 -4.74 -9.94 -4.42
CA TYR A 133 -4.86 -8.48 -4.56
C TYR A 133 -4.31 -7.67 -3.38
N HIS A 134 -3.82 -8.28 -2.31
CA HIS A 134 -3.21 -7.57 -1.19
C HIS A 134 -1.72 -7.90 -1.07
N ILE A 135 -0.86 -6.87 -1.01
CA ILE A 135 0.60 -7.05 -1.02
C ILE A 135 1.14 -7.90 0.14
N GLN A 136 0.47 -7.87 1.28
CA GLN A 136 0.79 -8.71 2.44
C GLN A 136 -0.05 -10.00 2.49
N GLY A 137 -0.80 -10.31 1.44
CA GLY A 137 -1.66 -11.48 1.37
C GLY A 137 -2.79 -11.50 2.40
N TRP A 138 -3.34 -12.68 2.62
CA TRP A 138 -4.41 -12.93 3.57
C TRP A 138 -3.90 -12.99 5.02
N THR A 139 -4.78 -12.66 5.94
CA THR A 139 -4.62 -12.92 7.38
C THR A 139 -5.94 -13.38 8.00
N SER A 140 -5.85 -14.22 9.03
CA SER A 140 -7.03 -14.67 9.76
C SER A 140 -7.78 -13.49 10.38
N SER A 141 -9.08 -13.44 10.17
CA SER A 141 -9.96 -12.38 10.68
C SER A 141 -11.30 -12.97 11.10
N SER A 142 -12.06 -12.23 11.91
CA SER A 142 -13.37 -12.67 12.40
C SER A 142 -14.49 -12.44 11.39
N VAL A 143 -14.36 -11.40 10.56
CA VAL A 143 -15.36 -10.97 9.59
C VAL A 143 -14.66 -10.54 8.30
N TYR A 144 -15.23 -10.96 7.17
CA TYR A 144 -14.82 -10.55 5.83
C TYR A 144 -16.02 -9.94 5.10
N CYS A 145 -15.89 -8.67 4.72
CA CYS A 145 -16.90 -7.96 3.92
C CYS A 145 -16.43 -7.92 2.46
N GLY A 146 -17.22 -8.48 1.56
CA GLY A 146 -16.97 -8.49 0.11
C GLY A 146 -17.85 -7.47 -0.61
N ALA A 147 -17.29 -6.80 -1.61
CA ALA A 147 -18.03 -5.95 -2.54
C ALA A 147 -18.08 -6.62 -3.91
N PHE A 148 -19.28 -6.67 -4.51
CA PHE A 148 -19.54 -7.30 -5.78
C PHE A 148 -20.06 -6.31 -6.82
N TYR A 149 -19.62 -6.49 -8.04
CA TYR A 149 -20.13 -5.82 -9.22
C TYR A 149 -20.33 -6.85 -10.34
N ASP A 150 -21.53 -6.93 -10.90
CA ASP A 150 -21.91 -7.96 -11.90
C ASP A 150 -21.46 -9.37 -11.48
N ASP A 151 -21.80 -9.76 -10.23
CA ASP A 151 -21.47 -11.03 -9.57
C ASP A 151 -19.96 -11.29 -9.35
N ASN A 152 -19.08 -10.38 -9.77
CA ASN A 152 -17.65 -10.48 -9.52
C ASN A 152 -17.26 -9.84 -8.20
N LEU A 153 -16.48 -10.54 -7.39
CA LEU A 153 -15.87 -9.98 -6.18
C LEU A 153 -14.77 -8.99 -6.60
N ILE A 154 -14.97 -7.71 -6.26
CA ILE A 154 -14.07 -6.62 -6.68
C ILE A 154 -13.39 -5.92 -5.52
N GLY A 155 -13.73 -6.23 -4.28
CA GLY A 155 -13.06 -5.68 -3.10
C GLY A 155 -13.40 -6.44 -1.84
N VAL A 156 -12.43 -6.50 -0.93
CA VAL A 156 -12.57 -7.15 0.38
C VAL A 156 -12.02 -6.25 1.48
N MET A 157 -12.75 -6.19 2.60
CA MET A 157 -12.29 -5.57 3.83
C MET A 157 -12.51 -6.55 4.98
N SER A 158 -11.48 -6.77 5.80
CA SER A 158 -11.53 -7.76 6.87
C SER A 158 -11.28 -7.16 8.24
N PHE A 159 -11.93 -7.74 9.26
CA PHE A 159 -11.91 -7.27 10.61
C PHE A 159 -11.67 -8.42 11.59
N LEU A 160 -10.76 -8.22 12.52
CA LEU A 160 -10.48 -9.13 13.62
C LEU A 160 -11.08 -8.56 14.89
N ARG A 161 -11.87 -9.35 15.59
CA ARG A 161 -12.35 -9.01 16.94
C ARG A 161 -11.29 -9.36 17.96
N GLU A 162 -10.87 -8.38 18.74
CA GLU A 162 -9.88 -8.54 19.79
C GLU A 162 -10.52 -9.04 21.09
N TYR A 163 -9.69 -9.52 22.02
CA TYR A 163 -10.17 -10.08 23.30
C TYR A 163 -10.88 -9.03 24.18
N ASP A 164 -10.51 -7.77 24.05
CA ASP A 164 -11.15 -6.65 24.78
C ASP A 164 -12.48 -6.20 24.17
N GLY A 165 -12.90 -6.86 23.08
CA GLY A 165 -14.15 -6.56 22.36
C GLY A 165 -14.01 -5.47 21.29
N ASN A 166 -12.85 -4.83 21.18
CA ASN A 166 -12.51 -3.89 20.12
C ASN A 166 -12.27 -4.62 18.78
N TRP A 167 -12.13 -3.86 17.71
CA TRP A 167 -11.92 -4.40 16.39
C TRP A 167 -10.65 -3.86 15.75
N ASN A 168 -10.01 -4.70 14.96
CA ASN A 168 -8.88 -4.33 14.11
C ASN A 168 -9.27 -4.52 12.66
N LEU A 169 -9.23 -3.45 11.84
CA LEU A 169 -9.30 -3.56 10.40
C LEU A 169 -7.96 -4.12 9.92
N THR A 170 -7.95 -5.38 9.51
CA THR A 170 -6.72 -6.14 9.23
C THR A 170 -6.26 -6.02 7.79
N ARG A 171 -7.19 -6.03 6.81
CA ARG A 171 -6.89 -5.92 5.39
C ARG A 171 -7.98 -5.14 4.66
N PHE A 172 -7.56 -4.36 3.68
CA PHE A 172 -8.43 -3.78 2.66
C PHE A 172 -7.74 -3.85 1.31
N SER A 173 -8.42 -4.42 0.32
CA SER A 173 -7.93 -4.46 -1.05
C SER A 173 -9.08 -4.42 -2.06
N SER A 174 -8.75 -3.99 -3.27
CA SER A 174 -9.62 -4.02 -4.43
C SER A 174 -8.91 -4.68 -5.62
N ASN A 175 -9.68 -5.24 -6.52
CA ASN A 175 -9.16 -5.78 -7.78
C ASN A 175 -8.55 -4.64 -8.61
N ILE A 176 -7.28 -4.78 -8.98
CA ILE A 176 -6.48 -3.75 -9.67
C ILE A 176 -7.01 -3.36 -11.06
N ALA A 177 -7.83 -4.20 -11.69
CA ALA A 177 -8.48 -3.87 -12.95
C ALA A 177 -9.53 -2.77 -12.83
N TYR A 178 -9.96 -2.43 -11.61
CA TYR A 178 -11.00 -1.47 -11.35
C TYR A 178 -10.51 -0.25 -10.57
N SER A 179 -11.08 0.92 -10.88
CA SER A 179 -11.02 2.11 -10.06
C SER A 179 -12.40 2.37 -9.45
N ILE A 180 -12.53 2.22 -8.11
CA ILE A 180 -13.82 2.20 -7.44
C ILE A 180 -13.87 3.28 -6.35
N PRO A 181 -14.08 4.56 -6.72
CA PRO A 181 -14.19 5.63 -5.74
C PRO A 181 -15.29 5.36 -4.72
N GLY A 182 -14.96 5.46 -3.42
CA GLY A 182 -15.87 5.24 -2.31
C GLY A 182 -16.03 3.77 -1.86
N LEU A 183 -15.26 2.82 -2.42
CA LEU A 183 -15.34 1.41 -2.04
C LEU A 183 -15.02 1.19 -0.57
N ALA A 184 -13.92 1.75 -0.07
CA ALA A 184 -13.53 1.66 1.33
C ALA A 184 -14.64 2.16 2.26
N SER A 185 -15.19 3.34 1.97
CA SER A 185 -16.31 3.91 2.75
C SER A 185 -17.55 3.03 2.73
N LYS A 186 -17.85 2.39 1.62
CA LYS A 186 -19.01 1.51 1.49
C LYS A 186 -18.86 0.22 2.30
N LEU A 187 -17.73 -0.46 2.19
CA LEU A 187 -17.41 -1.65 2.96
C LEU A 187 -17.36 -1.35 4.45
N PHE A 188 -16.67 -0.28 4.83
CA PHE A 188 -16.56 0.17 6.22
C PHE A 188 -17.93 0.52 6.82
N SER A 189 -18.77 1.27 6.09
CA SER A 189 -20.12 1.61 6.54
C SER A 189 -21.02 0.38 6.71
N TYR A 190 -20.86 -0.63 5.86
CA TYR A 190 -21.57 -1.90 6.01
C TYR A 190 -21.21 -2.58 7.34
N PHE A 191 -19.89 -2.68 7.63
CA PHE A 191 -19.38 -3.26 8.87
C PHE A 191 -19.89 -2.49 10.11
N ILE A 192 -19.74 -1.16 10.13
CA ILE A 192 -20.20 -0.31 11.23
C ILE A 192 -21.68 -0.52 11.52
N LYS A 193 -22.53 -0.49 10.50
CA LYS A 193 -23.97 -0.67 10.66
C LYS A 193 -24.36 -2.03 11.23
N LYS A 194 -23.61 -3.07 10.87
CA LYS A 194 -23.94 -4.44 11.30
C LYS A 194 -23.40 -4.79 12.68
N TYR A 195 -22.21 -4.34 13.03
CA TYR A 195 -21.49 -4.73 14.24
C TYR A 195 -21.50 -3.67 15.33
N ASN A 196 -21.82 -2.42 14.99
CA ASN A 196 -21.86 -1.28 15.90
C ASN A 196 -20.63 -1.24 16.85
N PRO A 197 -19.39 -1.26 16.31
CA PRO A 197 -18.17 -1.32 17.12
C PRO A 197 -17.98 -0.03 17.92
N ILE A 198 -17.42 -0.16 19.14
CA ILE A 198 -17.06 0.98 19.99
C ILE A 198 -15.80 1.64 19.45
N GLU A 199 -14.79 0.82 19.14
CA GLU A 199 -13.50 1.26 18.63
C GLU A 199 -13.01 0.32 17.52
N ILE A 200 -12.37 0.90 16.51
CA ILE A 200 -11.68 0.16 15.45
C ILE A 200 -10.28 0.73 15.33
N LYS A 201 -9.27 -0.13 15.36
CA LYS A 201 -7.87 0.19 15.07
C LYS A 201 -7.47 -0.33 13.71
N THR A 202 -6.41 0.21 13.14
CA THR A 202 -5.77 -0.31 11.94
C THR A 202 -4.30 0.07 11.90
N PHE A 203 -3.51 -0.69 11.18
CA PHE A 203 -2.10 -0.38 10.89
C PHE A 203 -1.96 0.01 9.44
N LEU A 204 -1.29 1.13 9.21
CA LEU A 204 -1.09 1.68 7.89
C LEU A 204 0.38 1.58 7.49
N ASP A 205 0.64 1.03 6.32
CA ASP A 205 1.97 1.04 5.73
C ASP A 205 2.25 2.43 5.14
N ARG A 206 3.15 3.18 5.79
CA ARG A 206 3.50 4.54 5.41
C ARG A 206 4.12 4.65 4.03
N ARG A 207 4.72 3.59 3.50
CA ARG A 207 5.28 3.56 2.15
C ARG A 207 4.23 3.87 1.08
N TRP A 208 3.00 3.38 1.32
CA TRP A 208 1.89 3.47 0.37
C TRP A 208 0.83 4.51 0.76
N SER A 209 1.09 5.34 1.78
CA SER A 209 0.10 6.27 2.33
C SER A 209 0.75 7.54 2.82
N TRP A 210 1.30 8.29 1.89
CA TRP A 210 1.86 9.60 2.20
C TRP A 210 1.02 10.71 1.57
N SER A 211 -0.02 11.10 2.22
CA SER A 211 -0.73 12.36 1.94
C SER A 211 -1.41 12.77 3.23
N ASP A 212 -1.64 14.06 3.38
CA ASP A 212 -2.38 14.62 4.50
C ASP A 212 -3.81 14.08 4.58
N ILE A 213 -4.31 13.47 3.50
CA ILE A 213 -5.64 12.84 3.44
C ILE A 213 -5.55 11.52 2.69
N ASN A 214 -5.34 10.43 3.40
CA ASN A 214 -5.36 9.07 2.85
C ASN A 214 -6.78 8.44 2.88
N ALA A 215 -6.90 7.22 2.38
CA ALA A 215 -8.19 6.52 2.33
C ALA A 215 -8.78 6.26 3.74
N TYR A 216 -7.95 6.09 4.75
CA TYR A 216 -8.38 5.83 6.14
C TYR A 216 -8.90 7.10 6.81
N ASP A 217 -8.28 8.27 6.57
CA ASP A 217 -8.80 9.55 7.06
C ASP A 217 -10.21 9.82 6.50
N ARG A 218 -10.42 9.47 5.21
CA ARG A 218 -11.73 9.65 4.54
C ARG A 218 -12.84 8.77 5.13
N ILE A 219 -12.50 7.66 5.78
CA ILE A 219 -13.47 6.78 6.45
C ILE A 219 -13.52 7.00 7.96
N GLY A 220 -12.81 8.01 8.46
CA GLY A 220 -12.93 8.49 9.83
C GLY A 220 -11.85 8.04 10.81
N PHE A 221 -10.81 7.35 10.36
CA PHE A 221 -9.66 7.06 11.22
C PHE A 221 -8.86 8.34 11.51
N LYS A 222 -8.21 8.34 12.66
CA LYS A 222 -7.26 9.39 13.08
C LYS A 222 -5.94 8.73 13.43
N LEU A 223 -4.83 9.38 13.08
CA LEU A 223 -3.51 8.91 13.48
C LEU A 223 -3.38 8.96 15.01
N ASP A 224 -3.14 7.81 15.63
CA ASP A 224 -2.85 7.69 17.07
C ASP A 224 -1.34 7.84 17.29
N LYS A 225 -0.52 7.01 16.64
CA LYS A 225 0.93 7.03 16.78
C LYS A 225 1.63 6.43 15.58
N THR A 226 2.89 6.84 15.38
CA THR A 226 3.80 6.19 14.43
C THR A 226 4.62 5.14 15.18
N LEU A 227 4.61 3.91 14.64
CA LEU A 227 5.41 2.81 15.18
C LEU A 227 6.78 2.75 14.49
N PRO A 228 7.81 2.23 15.18
CA PRO A 228 9.07 1.93 14.54
C PRO A 228 8.89 0.88 13.44
N PRO A 229 9.80 0.79 12.46
CA PRO A 229 9.75 -0.24 11.42
C PRO A 229 9.69 -1.63 12.03
N SER A 230 8.66 -2.39 11.68
CA SER A 230 8.53 -3.81 12.04
C SER A 230 8.36 -4.63 10.79
N TYR A 231 8.81 -5.89 10.82
CA TYR A 231 8.42 -6.86 9.79
C TYR A 231 7.10 -7.49 10.20
N CYS A 232 6.18 -7.54 9.25
CA CYS A 232 4.96 -8.35 9.35
C CYS A 232 5.19 -9.67 8.65
#